data_d9816066a6def6e9ae193094d1e8b889
#
_entry.id   d9816066a6def6e9ae193094d1e8b889
#
_cell.length_a   1.000
_cell.length_b   1.000
_cell.length_c   1.000
_cell.angle_alpha   90.00
_cell.angle_beta   90.00
_cell.angle_gamma   90.00
#
_symmetry.space_group_name_H-M   'P 1'
#
loop_
_entity.id
_entity.type
_entity.pdbx_description
1 polymer ?
#
loop_
_entity_poly.entity_id
_entity_poly.type
_entity_poly.pdbx_seq_one_letter_code
_entity_poly.pdbx_strand_id
1 'polypeptide(L)'
;MEPNERFEIQLSHVCNNRCVFCVSGQMTELRMAKPTPLDDVKAKFDEARKRGITKATIMGGEPTIHPTFFPTVEYAIELGFSTIVIFTNGVRLDKQAFVDRIMEIGKDKLQWRISIQGWDRETHDFTTKKPGAFDRIIAGLETLTELGQYISCNMCVVEQNYRSLVKLPDMVSKYPIQQVHLDMVRPRDSGVRTEDYLDGIMPDYADLGRVMRQMFEGLDAKAPGFNINVGNLPFCQLPDWAHRIHHGGNKTYTVSAEGPGKLSVVAWDKYEDKRSDKLKLDSCGSCVFERRCDGFFGLYAKRRGTEQFLPVSREKLRRSDPEQRTFIHQIDAALVAMVRERFAGWHLHSANDSEFDRWARQTWAHEDGGRAQLTFLPRDAPGGGDAEHRDFVARVDTWTGVDESQVIELLGGVVERMAAVLTTGLATGLVTGLATGLDGESPNHGIRVAPTTARLAQRRGLPDHTANIAPAIMAGLRRIAGHRSEHGSIVGWQLHSSEPRGRGAAVRFTGPNNASSTLQLLVSDAGKVSGKWAFGPGDEQAKRKLALAITQLLRPPTRAPGSAVGARRGALS
;
A
#
# COMPACT_ATOMS: atom_id res chain seq x y z
N MET A 1 6.57 -12.12 -14.80
CA MET A 1 5.28 -12.00 -14.10
C MET A 1 5.47 -10.96 -12.99
N GLU A 2 4.70 -9.91 -12.98
CA GLU A 2 4.73 -8.96 -11.88
C GLU A 2 4.01 -9.58 -10.67
N PRO A 3 4.62 -9.64 -9.49
CA PRO A 3 4.15 -10.46 -8.36
C PRO A 3 2.86 -9.97 -7.68
N ASN A 4 2.19 -8.93 -8.19
CA ASN A 4 1.00 -8.33 -7.59
C ASN A 4 -0.15 -8.06 -8.57
N GLU A 5 -0.18 -8.74 -9.72
CA GLU A 5 -1.31 -8.61 -10.65
C GLU A 5 -2.59 -9.16 -10.02
N ARG A 6 -3.68 -8.38 -10.09
CA ARG A 6 -5.01 -8.80 -9.62
C ARG A 6 -5.91 -9.01 -10.81
N PHE A 7 -6.81 -9.97 -10.71
CA PHE A 7 -7.87 -10.19 -11.68
C PHE A 7 -9.14 -9.49 -11.22
N GLU A 8 -9.75 -8.71 -12.09
CA GLU A 8 -11.07 -8.10 -11.85
C GLU A 8 -12.01 -8.47 -12.99
N ILE A 9 -13.19 -8.97 -12.68
CA ILE A 9 -14.20 -9.33 -13.66
C ILE A 9 -15.53 -8.65 -13.39
N GLN A 10 -16.03 -7.95 -14.38
CA GLN A 10 -17.38 -7.40 -14.41
C GLN A 10 -18.32 -8.42 -15.07
N LEU A 11 -19.17 -9.09 -14.29
CA LEU A 11 -20.04 -10.15 -14.78
C LEU A 11 -21.08 -9.64 -15.81
N SER A 12 -21.63 -8.46 -15.60
CA SER A 12 -22.55 -7.79 -16.53
C SER A 12 -22.86 -6.37 -16.07
N HIS A 13 -23.69 -5.65 -16.82
CA HIS A 13 -24.26 -4.37 -16.39
C HIS A 13 -25.59 -4.49 -15.63
N VAL A 14 -26.13 -5.70 -15.44
CA VAL A 14 -27.38 -5.91 -14.70
C VAL A 14 -27.22 -5.44 -13.24
N CYS A 15 -28.07 -4.51 -12.81
CA CYS A 15 -28.01 -3.93 -11.47
C CYS A 15 -29.43 -3.64 -10.93
N ASN A 16 -29.60 -3.75 -9.62
CA ASN A 16 -30.83 -3.40 -8.92
C ASN A 16 -30.83 -1.95 -8.38
N ASN A 17 -29.73 -1.21 -8.53
CA ASN A 17 -29.60 0.22 -8.25
C ASN A 17 -29.53 1.03 -9.56
N ARG A 18 -29.81 2.35 -9.47
CA ARG A 18 -29.75 3.31 -10.58
C ARG A 18 -28.93 4.53 -10.19
N CYS A 19 -27.73 4.28 -9.63
CA CYS A 19 -26.87 5.35 -9.13
C CYS A 19 -26.68 6.46 -10.17
N VAL A 20 -26.74 7.70 -9.72
CA VAL A 20 -26.72 8.89 -10.58
C VAL A 20 -25.47 8.98 -11.47
N PHE A 21 -24.35 8.40 -11.06
CA PHE A 21 -23.09 8.44 -11.79
C PHE A 21 -22.81 7.19 -12.64
N CYS A 22 -23.57 6.09 -12.47
CA CYS A 22 -23.14 4.76 -12.91
C CYS A 22 -23.64 4.40 -14.30
N VAL A 23 -22.74 3.95 -15.19
CA VAL A 23 -23.07 3.45 -16.52
C VAL A 23 -23.92 2.17 -16.46
N SER A 24 -23.64 1.25 -15.50
CA SER A 24 -24.41 0.01 -15.36
C SER A 24 -25.87 0.27 -15.02
N GLY A 25 -26.14 1.33 -14.22
CA GLY A 25 -27.50 1.78 -13.97
C GLY A 25 -28.23 2.18 -15.25
N GLN A 26 -27.59 2.97 -16.11
CA GLN A 26 -28.13 3.37 -17.41
C GLN A 26 -28.38 2.18 -18.33
N MET A 27 -27.40 1.30 -18.50
CA MET A 27 -27.53 0.13 -19.36
C MET A 27 -28.68 -0.78 -18.93
N THR A 28 -28.93 -0.87 -17.62
CA THR A 28 -30.06 -1.60 -17.09
C THR A 28 -31.41 -0.89 -17.36
N GLU A 29 -31.44 0.44 -17.17
CA GLU A 29 -32.63 1.27 -17.49
C GLU A 29 -33.01 1.17 -18.97
N LEU A 30 -32.00 1.24 -19.85
CA LEU A 30 -32.17 1.13 -21.30
C LEU A 30 -32.45 -0.32 -21.78
N ARG A 31 -32.52 -1.29 -20.85
CA ARG A 31 -32.69 -2.73 -21.15
C ARG A 31 -31.58 -3.31 -22.05
N MET A 32 -30.42 -2.69 -22.03
CA MET A 32 -29.24 -3.13 -22.78
C MET A 32 -28.36 -4.11 -21.99
N ALA A 33 -28.52 -4.16 -20.66
CA ALA A 33 -27.78 -5.08 -19.81
C ALA A 33 -28.36 -6.51 -19.93
N LYS A 34 -27.48 -7.48 -20.15
CA LYS A 34 -27.81 -8.91 -20.14
C LYS A 34 -26.80 -9.69 -19.28
N PRO A 35 -27.21 -10.77 -18.62
CA PRO A 35 -26.28 -11.66 -17.92
C PRO A 35 -25.28 -12.30 -18.89
N THR A 36 -24.04 -12.47 -18.43
CA THR A 36 -23.00 -13.21 -19.15
C THR A 36 -23.15 -14.71 -18.90
N PRO A 37 -23.01 -15.58 -19.93
CA PRO A 37 -22.97 -17.01 -19.74
C PRO A 37 -21.86 -17.48 -18.81
N LEU A 38 -22.11 -18.53 -18.04
CA LEU A 38 -21.14 -19.06 -17.06
C LEU A 38 -19.84 -19.53 -17.72
N ASP A 39 -19.95 -20.17 -18.90
CA ASP A 39 -18.75 -20.68 -19.60
C ASP A 39 -17.81 -19.57 -20.04
N ASP A 40 -18.35 -18.42 -20.47
CA ASP A 40 -17.55 -17.25 -20.81
C ASP A 40 -16.85 -16.68 -19.58
N VAL A 41 -17.52 -16.67 -18.42
CA VAL A 41 -16.93 -16.26 -17.14
C VAL A 41 -15.83 -17.22 -16.73
N LYS A 42 -16.07 -18.54 -16.77
CA LYS A 42 -15.08 -19.58 -16.47
C LYS A 42 -13.82 -19.45 -17.32
N ALA A 43 -13.98 -19.25 -18.63
CA ALA A 43 -12.86 -19.07 -19.54
C ALA A 43 -11.94 -17.90 -19.12
N LYS A 44 -12.51 -16.81 -18.58
CA LYS A 44 -11.70 -15.66 -18.08
C LYS A 44 -10.99 -15.96 -16.78
N PHE A 45 -11.56 -16.76 -15.90
CA PHE A 45 -10.87 -17.25 -14.71
C PHE A 45 -9.71 -18.18 -15.07
N ASP A 46 -9.88 -19.06 -16.06
CA ASP A 46 -8.82 -19.93 -16.58
C ASP A 46 -7.64 -19.11 -17.16
N GLU A 47 -7.95 -18.08 -17.94
CA GLU A 47 -6.94 -17.16 -18.48
C GLU A 47 -6.16 -16.47 -17.35
N ALA A 48 -6.85 -16.00 -16.31
CA ALA A 48 -6.22 -15.37 -15.14
C ALA A 48 -5.31 -16.36 -14.38
N ARG A 49 -5.77 -17.61 -14.21
CA ARG A 49 -4.94 -18.67 -13.56
C ARG A 49 -3.72 -19.05 -14.39
N LYS A 50 -3.82 -19.14 -15.71
CA LYS A 50 -2.65 -19.34 -16.60
C LYS A 50 -1.61 -18.24 -16.45
N ARG A 51 -2.01 -17.03 -16.09
CA ARG A 51 -1.12 -15.91 -15.75
C ARG A 51 -0.52 -15.99 -14.33
N GLY A 52 -0.91 -16.99 -13.53
CA GLY A 52 -0.46 -17.14 -12.15
C GLY A 52 -1.18 -16.24 -11.15
N ILE A 53 -2.29 -15.58 -11.54
CA ILE A 53 -3.05 -14.71 -10.65
C ILE A 53 -3.85 -15.55 -9.65
N THR A 54 -3.78 -15.17 -8.37
CA THR A 54 -4.45 -15.89 -7.26
C THR A 54 -5.45 -15.02 -6.49
N LYS A 55 -5.62 -13.75 -6.87
CA LYS A 55 -6.58 -12.85 -6.23
C LYS A 55 -7.56 -12.34 -7.27
N ALA A 56 -8.86 -12.55 -7.03
CA ALA A 56 -9.92 -12.10 -7.90
C ALA A 56 -10.81 -11.05 -7.23
N THR A 57 -11.33 -10.11 -8.02
CA THR A 57 -12.44 -9.24 -7.64
C THR A 57 -13.60 -9.52 -8.58
N ILE A 58 -14.72 -9.97 -8.03
CA ILE A 58 -15.96 -10.17 -8.76
C ILE A 58 -16.84 -8.93 -8.59
N MET A 59 -17.13 -8.29 -9.71
CA MET A 59 -17.91 -7.06 -9.77
C MET A 59 -18.91 -7.11 -10.95
N GLY A 60 -19.62 -6.03 -11.16
CA GLY A 60 -20.56 -5.95 -12.30
C GLY A 60 -21.39 -4.69 -12.23
N GLY A 61 -22.64 -4.77 -12.69
CA GLY A 61 -23.70 -3.90 -12.19
C GLY A 61 -23.88 -4.22 -10.70
N GLU A 62 -24.53 -5.35 -10.42
CA GLU A 62 -24.54 -5.95 -9.08
C GLU A 62 -24.29 -7.46 -9.19
N PRO A 63 -23.10 -7.95 -8.78
CA PRO A 63 -22.75 -9.36 -8.98
C PRO A 63 -23.64 -10.32 -8.20
N THR A 64 -24.12 -9.94 -7.01
CA THR A 64 -24.90 -10.84 -6.15
C THR A 64 -26.29 -11.18 -6.71
N ILE A 65 -26.82 -10.40 -7.65
CA ILE A 65 -28.07 -10.73 -8.35
C ILE A 65 -27.85 -11.44 -9.68
N HIS A 66 -26.58 -11.60 -10.10
CA HIS A 66 -26.26 -12.28 -11.36
C HIS A 66 -26.57 -13.78 -11.25
N PRO A 67 -27.21 -14.41 -12.25
CA PRO A 67 -27.60 -15.82 -12.16
C PRO A 67 -26.41 -16.78 -12.00
N THR A 68 -25.22 -16.40 -12.51
CA THR A 68 -24.01 -17.21 -12.40
C THR A 68 -23.14 -16.85 -11.17
N PHE A 69 -23.61 -16.00 -10.26
CA PHE A 69 -22.79 -15.51 -9.15
C PHE A 69 -22.22 -16.64 -8.30
N PHE A 70 -23.08 -17.50 -7.74
CA PHE A 70 -22.62 -18.62 -6.90
C PHE A 70 -21.70 -19.58 -7.67
N PRO A 71 -22.08 -20.09 -8.86
CA PRO A 71 -21.20 -20.94 -9.65
C PRO A 71 -19.87 -20.28 -10.02
N THR A 72 -19.83 -18.96 -10.16
CA THR A 72 -18.57 -18.21 -10.40
C THR A 72 -17.66 -18.23 -9.18
N VAL A 73 -18.21 -18.03 -7.98
CA VAL A 73 -17.44 -18.08 -6.73
C VAL A 73 -16.93 -19.49 -6.47
N GLU A 74 -17.79 -20.51 -6.63
CA GLU A 74 -17.44 -21.93 -6.51
C GLU A 74 -16.26 -22.25 -7.43
N TYR A 75 -16.38 -21.90 -8.70
CA TYR A 75 -15.32 -22.16 -9.70
C TYR A 75 -14.01 -21.43 -9.39
N ALA A 76 -14.06 -20.18 -8.93
CA ALA A 76 -12.86 -19.46 -8.52
C ALA A 76 -12.14 -20.16 -7.36
N ILE A 77 -12.89 -20.74 -6.41
CA ILE A 77 -12.33 -21.51 -5.29
C ILE A 77 -11.72 -22.82 -5.77
N GLU A 78 -12.41 -23.55 -6.66
CA GLU A 78 -11.92 -24.79 -7.27
C GLU A 78 -10.60 -24.57 -8.03
N LEU A 79 -10.49 -23.47 -8.78
CA LEU A 79 -9.26 -23.08 -9.47
C LEU A 79 -8.13 -22.64 -8.51
N GLY A 80 -8.36 -22.55 -7.19
CA GLY A 80 -7.35 -22.23 -6.21
C GLY A 80 -7.05 -20.73 -6.07
N PHE A 81 -8.04 -19.86 -6.32
CA PHE A 81 -7.91 -18.47 -5.92
C PHE A 81 -7.84 -18.37 -4.38
N SER A 82 -6.86 -17.64 -3.87
CA SER A 82 -6.60 -17.50 -2.43
C SER A 82 -7.47 -16.41 -1.78
N THR A 83 -7.91 -15.45 -2.57
CA THR A 83 -8.74 -14.33 -2.11
C THR A 83 -9.73 -13.95 -3.19
N ILE A 84 -10.99 -13.85 -2.84
CA ILE A 84 -12.09 -13.44 -3.72
C ILE A 84 -12.77 -12.23 -3.08
N VAL A 85 -12.58 -11.06 -3.69
CA VAL A 85 -13.24 -9.83 -3.27
C VAL A 85 -14.59 -9.75 -3.97
N ILE A 86 -15.68 -9.68 -3.21
CA ILE A 86 -17.02 -9.42 -3.72
C ILE A 86 -17.28 -7.91 -3.65
N PHE A 87 -17.29 -7.27 -4.83
CA PHE A 87 -17.57 -5.85 -4.94
C PHE A 87 -19.06 -5.63 -5.22
N THR A 88 -19.83 -5.30 -4.20
CA THR A 88 -21.30 -5.29 -4.20
C THR A 88 -21.89 -3.99 -3.69
N ASN A 89 -23.11 -3.69 -4.10
CA ASN A 89 -23.91 -2.63 -3.50
C ASN A 89 -24.52 -3.01 -2.13
N GLY A 90 -24.27 -4.22 -1.65
CA GLY A 90 -24.62 -4.69 -0.32
C GLY A 90 -26.12 -4.97 -0.07
N VAL A 91 -27.01 -4.64 -1.00
CA VAL A 91 -28.47 -4.72 -0.78
C VAL A 91 -28.97 -6.13 -0.50
N ARG A 92 -28.27 -7.18 -0.93
CA ARG A 92 -28.64 -8.59 -0.65
C ARG A 92 -28.06 -9.17 0.63
N LEU A 93 -27.18 -8.44 1.30
CA LEU A 93 -26.56 -8.91 2.54
C LEU A 93 -27.54 -8.91 3.74
N ASP A 94 -28.72 -8.29 3.59
CA ASP A 94 -29.83 -8.38 4.55
C ASP A 94 -30.59 -9.73 4.49
N LYS A 95 -30.28 -10.59 3.53
CA LYS A 95 -30.95 -11.89 3.32
C LYS A 95 -30.12 -13.03 3.90
N GLN A 96 -30.53 -13.54 5.06
CA GLN A 96 -29.81 -14.60 5.77
C GLN A 96 -29.50 -15.80 4.86
N ALA A 97 -30.49 -16.30 4.10
CA ALA A 97 -30.29 -17.43 3.19
C ALA A 97 -29.23 -17.17 2.09
N PHE A 98 -29.05 -15.92 1.66
CA PHE A 98 -27.96 -15.55 0.75
C PHE A 98 -26.61 -15.59 1.45
N VAL A 99 -26.55 -15.05 2.66
CA VAL A 99 -25.33 -15.00 3.46
C VAL A 99 -24.89 -16.41 3.84
N ASP A 100 -25.80 -17.25 4.34
CA ASP A 100 -25.50 -18.63 4.70
C ASP A 100 -24.89 -19.39 3.53
N ARG A 101 -25.55 -19.33 2.38
CA ARG A 101 -25.08 -20.02 1.17
C ARG A 101 -23.68 -19.56 0.73
N ILE A 102 -23.40 -18.27 0.73
CA ILE A 102 -22.08 -17.77 0.28
C ILE A 102 -20.98 -18.10 1.30
N MET A 103 -21.30 -18.14 2.60
CA MET A 103 -20.37 -18.55 3.64
C MET A 103 -20.06 -20.05 3.57
N GLU A 104 -21.04 -20.91 3.26
CA GLU A 104 -20.80 -22.34 3.00
C GLU A 104 -19.83 -22.57 1.84
N ILE A 105 -19.92 -21.75 0.78
CA ILE A 105 -19.07 -21.86 -0.39
C ILE A 105 -17.60 -21.48 -0.06
N GLY A 106 -17.34 -20.43 0.71
CA GLY A 106 -15.97 -19.97 0.79
C GLY A 106 -15.62 -18.94 1.85
N LYS A 107 -16.20 -19.04 3.04
CA LYS A 107 -16.04 -18.07 4.14
C LYS A 107 -14.62 -17.50 4.28
N ASP A 108 -13.60 -18.34 4.34
CA ASP A 108 -12.22 -17.94 4.63
C ASP A 108 -11.48 -17.31 3.44
N LYS A 109 -12.07 -17.35 2.24
CA LYS A 109 -11.49 -16.80 1.02
C LYS A 109 -12.17 -15.50 0.59
N LEU A 110 -13.28 -15.14 1.23
CA LEU A 110 -14.08 -13.99 0.84
C LEU A 110 -13.59 -12.71 1.55
N GLN A 111 -13.63 -11.62 0.80
CA GLN A 111 -13.53 -10.26 1.30
C GLN A 111 -14.63 -9.42 0.69
N TRP A 112 -15.17 -8.49 1.45
CA TRP A 112 -16.30 -7.68 1.01
C TRP A 112 -15.86 -6.26 0.73
N ARG A 113 -16.21 -5.76 -0.47
CA ARG A 113 -16.12 -4.36 -0.82
C ARG A 113 -17.51 -3.82 -1.07
N ILE A 114 -18.03 -3.06 -0.11
CA ILE A 114 -19.41 -2.60 -0.11
C ILE A 114 -19.46 -1.16 -0.62
N SER A 115 -20.31 -0.93 -1.64
CA SER A 115 -20.54 0.39 -2.20
C SER A 115 -21.52 1.19 -1.35
N ILE A 116 -21.02 2.09 -0.50
CA ILE A 116 -21.82 3.03 0.27
C ILE A 116 -21.75 4.39 -0.43
N GLN A 117 -22.88 4.86 -0.98
CA GLN A 117 -22.94 6.06 -1.80
C GLN A 117 -23.51 7.27 -1.04
N GLY A 118 -23.44 7.25 0.26
CA GLY A 118 -23.83 8.28 1.20
C GLY A 118 -23.72 7.71 2.61
N TRP A 119 -23.24 8.49 3.57
CA TRP A 119 -23.01 8.05 4.95
C TRP A 119 -24.24 8.30 5.86
N ASP A 120 -25.39 8.44 5.24
CA ASP A 120 -26.72 8.44 5.85
C ASP A 120 -27.76 7.92 4.84
N ARG A 121 -28.93 7.58 5.37
CA ARG A 121 -30.05 6.99 4.60
C ARG A 121 -30.50 7.87 3.44
N GLU A 122 -30.76 9.14 3.72
CA GLU A 122 -31.28 10.07 2.74
C GLU A 122 -30.32 10.23 1.57
N THR A 123 -29.06 10.52 1.87
CA THR A 123 -28.00 10.71 0.86
C THR A 123 -27.75 9.45 0.05
N HIS A 124 -27.66 8.30 0.73
CA HIS A 124 -27.40 7.03 0.04
C HIS A 124 -28.52 6.64 -0.91
N ASP A 125 -29.75 6.64 -0.40
CA ASP A 125 -30.93 6.21 -1.16
C ASP A 125 -31.21 7.15 -2.33
N PHE A 126 -31.02 8.45 -2.13
CA PHE A 126 -31.10 9.44 -3.21
C PHE A 126 -30.03 9.19 -4.29
N THR A 127 -28.77 9.02 -3.91
CA THR A 127 -27.64 8.84 -4.86
C THR A 127 -27.78 7.54 -5.64
N THR A 128 -28.23 6.48 -4.99
CA THR A 128 -28.42 5.15 -5.63
C THR A 128 -29.76 4.99 -6.34
N LYS A 129 -30.69 5.94 -6.17
CA LYS A 129 -32.08 5.87 -6.60
C LYS A 129 -32.75 4.56 -6.15
N LYS A 130 -32.46 4.16 -4.89
CA LYS A 130 -32.95 2.90 -4.32
C LYS A 130 -33.42 3.11 -2.88
N PRO A 131 -34.71 3.43 -2.67
CA PRO A 131 -35.27 3.59 -1.32
C PRO A 131 -35.05 2.35 -0.45
N GLY A 132 -34.63 2.55 0.80
CA GLY A 132 -34.36 1.50 1.77
C GLY A 132 -33.07 0.71 1.53
N ALA A 133 -32.21 1.12 0.59
CA ALA A 133 -30.95 0.44 0.33
C ALA A 133 -29.98 0.63 1.51
N PHE A 134 -29.93 1.81 2.10
CA PHE A 134 -29.02 2.09 3.22
C PHE A 134 -29.29 1.16 4.42
N ASP A 135 -30.54 1.02 4.84
CA ASP A 135 -30.88 0.17 5.99
C ASP A 135 -30.52 -1.29 5.76
N ARG A 136 -30.69 -1.77 4.53
CA ARG A 136 -30.32 -3.14 4.14
C ARG A 136 -28.81 -3.34 4.16
N ILE A 137 -28.03 -2.33 3.77
CA ILE A 137 -26.57 -2.37 3.86
C ILE A 137 -26.14 -2.38 5.32
N ILE A 138 -26.75 -1.59 6.17
CA ILE A 138 -26.43 -1.57 7.61
C ILE A 138 -26.69 -2.95 8.24
N ALA A 139 -27.83 -3.56 7.98
CA ALA A 139 -28.11 -4.93 8.42
C ALA A 139 -27.06 -5.93 7.89
N GLY A 140 -26.65 -5.78 6.62
CA GLY A 140 -25.58 -6.59 6.03
C GLY A 140 -24.22 -6.39 6.68
N LEU A 141 -23.87 -5.14 7.05
CA LEU A 141 -22.63 -4.84 7.80
C LEU A 141 -22.65 -5.52 9.18
N GLU A 142 -23.77 -5.48 9.88
CA GLU A 142 -23.95 -6.15 11.18
C GLU A 142 -23.74 -7.67 11.03
N THR A 143 -24.41 -8.29 10.07
CA THR A 143 -24.25 -9.74 9.80
C THR A 143 -22.79 -10.11 9.43
N LEU A 144 -22.15 -9.37 8.54
CA LEU A 144 -20.75 -9.65 8.17
C LEU A 144 -19.77 -9.43 9.32
N THR A 145 -20.06 -8.48 10.20
CA THR A 145 -19.30 -8.21 11.42
C THR A 145 -19.37 -9.40 12.38
N GLU A 146 -20.57 -9.92 12.64
CA GLU A 146 -20.80 -11.10 13.49
C GLU A 146 -20.08 -12.34 12.95
N LEU A 147 -20.00 -12.46 11.61
CA LEU A 147 -19.29 -13.54 10.94
C LEU A 147 -17.76 -13.35 10.87
N GLY A 148 -17.23 -12.22 11.38
CA GLY A 148 -15.80 -11.92 11.37
C GLY A 148 -15.22 -11.69 9.99
N GLN A 149 -16.03 -11.21 9.04
CA GLN A 149 -15.60 -11.01 7.65
C GLN A 149 -14.78 -9.73 7.48
N TYR A 150 -13.86 -9.75 6.49
CA TYR A 150 -13.14 -8.55 6.09
C TYR A 150 -14.05 -7.62 5.27
N ILE A 151 -14.24 -6.40 5.75
CA ILE A 151 -15.13 -5.40 5.14
C ILE A 151 -14.31 -4.17 4.73
N SER A 152 -14.38 -3.81 3.46
CA SER A 152 -13.96 -2.51 2.96
C SER A 152 -15.14 -1.81 2.31
N CYS A 153 -15.13 -0.48 2.33
CA CYS A 153 -16.18 0.31 1.68
C CYS A 153 -15.59 1.18 0.57
N ASN A 154 -16.41 1.51 -0.41
CA ASN A 154 -16.06 2.51 -1.42
C ASN A 154 -17.24 3.44 -1.70
N MET A 155 -16.90 4.65 -2.11
CA MET A 155 -17.86 5.67 -2.51
C MET A 155 -17.36 6.39 -3.76
N CYS A 156 -18.21 6.50 -4.77
CA CYS A 156 -18.02 7.43 -5.86
C CYS A 156 -18.51 8.79 -5.40
N VAL A 157 -17.59 9.75 -5.25
CA VAL A 157 -17.89 11.09 -4.73
C VAL A 157 -18.50 11.94 -5.84
N VAL A 158 -19.73 12.40 -5.61
CA VAL A 158 -20.52 13.22 -6.51
C VAL A 158 -21.13 14.40 -5.76
N GLU A 159 -21.68 15.38 -6.49
CA GLU A 159 -22.34 16.56 -5.92
C GLU A 159 -23.45 16.17 -4.92
N GLN A 160 -24.17 15.10 -5.21
CA GLN A 160 -25.32 14.65 -4.40
C GLN A 160 -24.91 14.03 -3.05
N ASN A 161 -23.65 13.61 -2.88
CA ASN A 161 -23.29 12.81 -1.70
C ASN A 161 -22.07 13.30 -0.91
N TYR A 162 -21.22 14.18 -1.47
CA TYR A 162 -19.96 14.55 -0.82
C TYR A 162 -20.16 15.19 0.57
N ARG A 163 -21.28 15.91 0.78
CA ARG A 163 -21.56 16.54 2.08
C ARG A 163 -21.78 15.54 3.21
N SER A 164 -22.17 14.30 2.88
CA SER A 164 -22.34 13.23 3.87
C SER A 164 -21.00 12.69 4.42
N LEU A 165 -19.86 13.01 3.79
CA LEU A 165 -18.54 12.54 4.21
C LEU A 165 -18.21 12.89 5.67
N VAL A 166 -18.75 13.98 6.20
CA VAL A 166 -18.56 14.37 7.62
C VAL A 166 -19.13 13.33 8.60
N LYS A 167 -20.02 12.43 8.15
CA LYS A 167 -20.63 11.36 8.95
C LYS A 167 -19.81 10.06 8.92
N LEU A 168 -18.83 9.94 8.02
CA LEU A 168 -17.98 8.77 7.90
C LEU A 168 -17.24 8.39 9.21
N PRO A 169 -16.67 9.34 9.99
CA PRO A 169 -16.01 8.99 11.24
C PRO A 169 -16.90 8.24 12.23
N ASP A 170 -18.19 8.56 12.31
CA ASP A 170 -19.14 7.85 13.17
C ASP A 170 -19.40 6.43 12.68
N MET A 171 -19.49 6.24 11.38
CA MET A 171 -19.70 4.92 10.79
C MET A 171 -18.55 3.97 11.06
N VAL A 172 -17.30 4.42 10.83
CA VAL A 172 -16.13 3.56 11.05
C VAL A 172 -15.82 3.33 12.54
N SER A 173 -16.30 4.19 13.42
CA SER A 173 -16.24 3.96 14.88
C SER A 173 -17.27 2.92 15.34
N LYS A 174 -18.38 2.76 14.62
CA LYS A 174 -19.46 1.84 14.96
C LYS A 174 -19.27 0.45 14.36
N TYR A 175 -18.77 0.37 13.13
CA TYR A 175 -18.63 -0.87 12.38
C TYR A 175 -17.15 -1.17 12.10
N PRO A 176 -16.69 -2.43 12.14
CA PRO A 176 -15.30 -2.81 11.90
C PRO A 176 -14.95 -2.78 10.41
N ILE A 177 -15.14 -1.62 9.79
CA ILE A 177 -14.71 -1.35 8.42
C ILE A 177 -13.19 -1.19 8.43
N GLN A 178 -12.46 -2.02 7.66
CA GLN A 178 -11.01 -1.99 7.65
C GLN A 178 -10.44 -0.92 6.72
N GLN A 179 -11.18 -0.56 5.66
CA GLN A 179 -10.72 0.42 4.69
C GLN A 179 -11.89 1.14 4.03
N VAL A 180 -11.72 2.42 3.75
CA VAL A 180 -12.60 3.17 2.86
C VAL A 180 -11.82 3.74 1.67
N HIS A 181 -12.36 3.54 0.48
CA HIS A 181 -11.87 4.14 -0.75
C HIS A 181 -12.88 5.15 -1.29
N LEU A 182 -12.47 6.39 -1.42
CA LEU A 182 -13.22 7.46 -2.05
C LEU A 182 -12.66 7.70 -3.45
N ASP A 183 -13.48 7.69 -4.47
CA ASP A 183 -13.04 8.00 -5.83
C ASP A 183 -13.91 9.13 -6.41
N MET A 184 -13.26 10.17 -6.91
CA MET A 184 -13.99 11.26 -7.55
C MET A 184 -14.68 10.74 -8.81
N VAL A 185 -15.92 11.18 -9.04
CA VAL A 185 -16.63 10.83 -10.27
C VAL A 185 -15.81 11.20 -11.50
N ARG A 186 -15.64 10.24 -12.40
CA ARG A 186 -14.94 10.43 -13.66
C ARG A 186 -15.96 10.74 -14.76
N PRO A 187 -15.89 11.90 -15.42
CA PRO A 187 -16.87 12.29 -16.43
C PRO A 187 -17.03 11.27 -17.58
N ARG A 188 -15.94 10.62 -17.97
CA ARG A 188 -15.92 9.64 -19.07
C ARG A 188 -16.65 8.34 -18.76
N ASP A 189 -16.68 7.92 -17.49
CA ASP A 189 -17.29 6.66 -17.07
C ASP A 189 -18.82 6.72 -16.97
N SER A 190 -19.42 7.83 -17.35
CA SER A 190 -20.85 8.06 -17.17
C SER A 190 -21.75 7.62 -18.34
N GLY A 191 -21.19 6.88 -19.30
CA GLY A 191 -21.95 6.30 -20.41
C GLY A 191 -22.41 7.33 -21.45
N VAL A 192 -23.68 7.33 -21.79
CA VAL A 192 -24.28 8.21 -22.83
C VAL A 192 -24.82 9.53 -22.28
N ARG A 193 -24.43 9.92 -21.06
CA ARG A 193 -24.90 11.15 -20.44
C ARG A 193 -24.30 12.39 -21.09
N THR A 194 -25.05 13.48 -21.10
CA THR A 194 -24.57 14.76 -21.65
C THR A 194 -23.52 15.39 -20.74
N GLU A 195 -22.69 16.28 -21.30
CA GLU A 195 -21.73 17.06 -20.52
C GLU A 195 -22.42 17.90 -19.42
N ASP A 196 -23.63 18.43 -19.66
CA ASP A 196 -24.39 19.19 -18.67
C ASP A 196 -24.79 18.32 -17.49
N TYR A 197 -25.20 17.08 -17.75
CA TYR A 197 -25.48 16.12 -16.67
C TYR A 197 -24.21 15.81 -15.87
N LEU A 198 -23.10 15.58 -16.56
CA LEU A 198 -21.82 15.26 -15.96
C LEU A 198 -21.28 16.41 -15.10
N ASP A 199 -21.45 17.67 -15.58
CA ASP A 199 -21.12 18.84 -14.78
C ASP A 199 -21.98 18.93 -13.53
N GLY A 200 -23.29 18.68 -13.63
CA GLY A 200 -24.20 18.69 -12.49
C GLY A 200 -23.96 17.63 -11.41
N ILE A 201 -23.20 16.58 -11.71
CA ILE A 201 -22.80 15.56 -10.72
C ILE A 201 -21.37 15.71 -10.22
N MET A 202 -20.55 16.60 -10.80
CA MET A 202 -19.21 16.90 -10.27
C MET A 202 -19.31 17.90 -9.12
N PRO A 203 -18.79 17.57 -7.93
CA PRO A 203 -18.73 18.53 -6.83
C PRO A 203 -17.76 19.67 -7.16
N ASP A 204 -18.01 20.86 -6.60
CA ASP A 204 -16.98 21.90 -6.57
C ASP A 204 -15.80 21.41 -5.74
N TYR A 205 -14.59 21.53 -6.30
CA TYR A 205 -13.40 20.98 -5.63
C TYR A 205 -13.02 21.77 -4.37
N ALA A 206 -13.27 23.08 -4.31
CA ALA A 206 -12.95 23.87 -3.13
C ALA A 206 -13.90 23.52 -1.97
N ASP A 207 -15.19 23.35 -2.27
CA ASP A 207 -16.18 22.91 -1.31
C ASP A 207 -15.93 21.48 -0.83
N LEU A 208 -15.62 20.59 -1.75
CA LEU A 208 -15.26 19.22 -1.45
C LEU A 208 -14.02 19.16 -0.54
N GLY A 209 -12.99 19.94 -0.84
CA GLY A 209 -11.77 20.00 -0.02
C GLY A 209 -12.06 20.41 1.43
N ARG A 210 -12.99 21.36 1.64
CA ARG A 210 -13.43 21.74 3.00
C ARG A 210 -14.14 20.61 3.74
N VAL A 211 -15.04 19.90 3.06
CA VAL A 211 -15.78 18.77 3.65
C VAL A 211 -14.83 17.59 3.93
N MET A 212 -13.92 17.28 3.03
CA MET A 212 -12.93 16.23 3.23
C MET A 212 -11.99 16.54 4.41
N ARG A 213 -11.61 17.80 4.58
CA ARG A 213 -10.82 18.22 5.75
C ARG A 213 -11.55 17.90 7.05
N GLN A 214 -12.81 18.32 7.17
CA GLN A 214 -13.64 18.02 8.35
C GLN A 214 -13.77 16.51 8.59
N MET A 215 -13.94 15.72 7.52
CA MET A 215 -13.99 14.28 7.60
C MET A 215 -12.68 13.69 8.13
N PHE A 216 -11.52 14.15 7.62
CA PHE A 216 -10.20 13.63 8.06
C PHE A 216 -9.90 14.03 9.51
N GLU A 217 -10.19 15.25 9.91
CA GLU A 217 -10.08 15.69 11.30
C GLU A 217 -10.97 14.84 12.23
N GLY A 218 -12.21 14.57 11.79
CA GLY A 218 -13.11 13.66 12.51
C GLY A 218 -12.60 12.23 12.60
N LEU A 219 -11.96 11.70 11.54
CA LEU A 219 -11.35 10.38 11.54
C LEU A 219 -10.14 10.32 12.49
N ASP A 220 -9.27 11.32 12.47
CA ASP A 220 -8.11 11.34 13.37
C ASP A 220 -8.55 11.42 14.84
N ALA A 221 -9.66 12.10 15.13
CA ALA A 221 -10.22 12.18 16.47
C ALA A 221 -10.92 10.89 16.94
N LYS A 222 -11.66 10.19 16.06
CA LYS A 222 -12.53 9.05 16.44
C LYS A 222 -11.94 7.69 16.09
N ALA A 223 -11.11 7.61 15.07
CA ALA A 223 -10.48 6.39 14.57
C ALA A 223 -9.06 6.67 14.06
N PRO A 224 -8.13 7.06 14.94
CA PRO A 224 -6.76 7.41 14.56
C PRO A 224 -6.09 6.25 13.79
N GLY A 225 -5.38 6.60 12.71
CA GLY A 225 -4.74 5.62 11.84
C GLY A 225 -5.68 4.84 10.90
N PHE A 226 -6.96 5.23 10.82
CA PHE A 226 -7.92 4.56 9.93
C PHE A 226 -7.45 4.59 8.47
N ASN A 227 -7.54 3.43 7.80
CA ASN A 227 -7.12 3.28 6.41
C ASN A 227 -8.17 3.86 5.45
N ILE A 228 -7.93 5.08 5.01
CA ILE A 228 -8.73 5.75 4.00
C ILE A 228 -7.84 6.32 2.90
N ASN A 229 -8.29 6.23 1.66
CA ASN A 229 -7.61 6.87 0.53
C ASN A 229 -8.61 7.53 -0.44
N VAL A 230 -8.14 8.58 -1.12
CA VAL A 230 -8.92 9.37 -2.06
C VAL A 230 -8.26 9.31 -3.43
N GLY A 231 -8.97 8.77 -4.41
CA GLY A 231 -8.55 8.74 -5.82
C GLY A 231 -9.07 9.93 -6.61
N ASN A 232 -8.29 10.33 -7.62
CA ASN A 232 -8.65 11.36 -8.60
C ASN A 232 -8.83 12.81 -8.07
N LEU A 233 -8.53 13.10 -6.80
CA LEU A 233 -8.54 14.47 -6.26
C LEU A 233 -7.20 15.14 -6.56
N PRO A 234 -7.15 16.34 -7.18
CA PRO A 234 -5.91 17.09 -7.33
C PRO A 234 -5.29 17.46 -5.98
N PHE A 235 -4.00 17.24 -5.79
CA PHE A 235 -3.32 17.47 -4.51
C PHE A 235 -3.40 18.92 -4.03
N CYS A 236 -3.50 19.90 -4.95
CA CYS A 236 -3.62 21.31 -4.61
C CYS A 236 -4.92 21.68 -3.88
N GLN A 237 -5.94 20.81 -3.92
CA GLN A 237 -7.20 21.03 -3.21
C GLN A 237 -7.11 20.64 -1.72
N LEU A 238 -6.19 19.75 -1.38
CA LEU A 238 -6.03 19.27 -0.01
C LEU A 238 -4.57 18.90 0.30
N PRO A 239 -3.65 19.87 0.19
CA PRO A 239 -2.22 19.59 0.23
C PRO A 239 -1.70 19.09 1.59
N ASP A 240 -2.31 19.49 2.67
CA ASP A 240 -2.03 19.05 4.05
C ASP A 240 -2.47 17.61 4.35
N TRP A 241 -3.30 17.03 3.47
CA TRP A 241 -3.72 15.63 3.53
C TRP A 241 -3.22 14.80 2.36
N ALA A 242 -2.16 15.27 1.69
CA ALA A 242 -1.59 14.63 0.50
C ALA A 242 -1.27 13.14 0.69
N HIS A 243 -0.91 12.71 1.90
CA HIS A 243 -0.65 11.32 2.23
C HIS A 243 -1.88 10.39 2.09
N ARG A 244 -3.10 10.97 2.07
CA ARG A 244 -4.36 10.23 1.87
C ARG A 244 -4.88 10.30 0.44
N ILE A 245 -4.21 11.04 -0.45
CA ILE A 245 -4.55 11.16 -1.87
C ILE A 245 -3.64 10.24 -2.69
N HIS A 246 -4.21 9.54 -3.67
CA HIS A 246 -3.43 8.71 -4.58
C HIS A 246 -3.88 8.88 -6.04
N HIS A 247 -2.90 8.84 -6.94
CA HIS A 247 -3.09 8.89 -8.40
C HIS A 247 -2.44 7.70 -9.09
N GLY A 248 -2.12 6.67 -8.38
CA GLY A 248 -1.50 5.45 -8.87
C GLY A 248 -2.08 4.19 -8.23
N GLY A 249 -1.72 3.02 -8.71
CA GLY A 249 -2.14 1.73 -8.16
C GLY A 249 -1.54 0.56 -8.90
N ASN A 250 -1.83 -0.64 -8.44
CA ASN A 250 -1.33 -1.86 -9.03
C ASN A 250 -1.95 -2.11 -10.40
N LYS A 251 -1.19 -2.69 -11.32
CA LYS A 251 -1.72 -3.23 -12.56
C LYS A 251 -2.78 -4.30 -12.28
N THR A 252 -3.87 -4.24 -13.00
CA THR A 252 -4.97 -5.19 -12.88
C THR A 252 -5.28 -5.80 -14.24
N TYR A 253 -5.46 -7.12 -14.25
CA TYR A 253 -6.06 -7.81 -15.38
C TYR A 253 -7.58 -7.66 -15.29
N THR A 254 -8.14 -6.72 -16.06
CA THR A 254 -9.55 -6.37 -15.97
C THR A 254 -10.33 -6.94 -17.16
N VAL A 255 -11.42 -7.60 -16.86
CA VAL A 255 -12.41 -8.07 -17.84
C VAL A 255 -13.69 -7.27 -17.65
N SER A 256 -14.08 -6.53 -18.67
CA SER A 256 -15.28 -5.69 -18.66
C SER A 256 -16.42 -6.33 -19.48
N ALA A 257 -17.64 -6.05 -19.08
CA ALA A 257 -18.81 -6.39 -19.90
C ALA A 257 -18.92 -5.38 -21.05
N GLU A 258 -18.83 -5.89 -22.28
CA GLU A 258 -19.06 -5.12 -23.51
C GLU A 258 -20.42 -5.48 -24.11
N GLY A 259 -21.39 -4.61 -23.92
CA GLY A 259 -22.72 -4.84 -24.49
C GLY A 259 -23.43 -6.07 -23.92
N PRO A 260 -24.46 -6.55 -24.57
CA PRO A 260 -25.32 -7.64 -24.04
C PRO A 260 -24.60 -9.00 -24.00
N GLY A 261 -24.18 -9.41 -22.79
CA GLY A 261 -23.67 -10.76 -22.53
C GLY A 261 -22.28 -11.06 -23.10
N LYS A 262 -21.50 -10.04 -23.49
CA LYS A 262 -20.16 -10.20 -24.02
C LYS A 262 -19.12 -9.64 -23.03
N LEU A 263 -18.07 -10.42 -22.77
CA LEU A 263 -16.91 -10.01 -22.00
C LEU A 263 -15.75 -9.63 -22.93
N SER A 264 -15.10 -8.52 -22.66
CA SER A 264 -13.85 -8.16 -23.30
C SER A 264 -12.74 -8.04 -22.28
N VAL A 265 -11.55 -8.43 -22.71
CA VAL A 265 -10.34 -8.21 -21.93
C VAL A 265 -9.86 -6.81 -22.17
N VAL A 266 -9.85 -6.03 -21.11
CA VAL A 266 -9.18 -4.74 -21.10
C VAL A 266 -7.95 -4.91 -20.21
N ALA A 267 -6.82 -5.29 -20.82
CA ALA A 267 -5.54 -5.34 -20.11
C ALA A 267 -5.05 -3.92 -19.90
N TRP A 268 -5.15 -3.41 -18.68
CA TRP A 268 -4.91 -2.00 -18.43
C TRP A 268 -3.95 -1.77 -17.28
N ASP A 269 -3.12 -0.77 -17.48
CA ASP A 269 -2.88 0.19 -16.42
C ASP A 269 -4.14 1.09 -16.34
N LYS A 270 -5.03 0.82 -15.38
CA LYS A 270 -6.24 1.65 -15.16
C LYS A 270 -5.92 3.12 -14.96
N TYR A 271 -4.72 3.42 -14.49
CA TYR A 271 -4.27 4.77 -14.20
C TYR A 271 -3.78 5.47 -15.46
N GLU A 272 -3.22 4.76 -16.43
CA GLU A 272 -2.90 5.33 -17.73
C GLU A 272 -4.16 5.81 -18.45
N ASP A 273 -5.21 4.99 -18.46
CA ASP A 273 -6.50 5.39 -19.03
C ASP A 273 -7.13 6.55 -18.25
N LYS A 274 -7.06 6.52 -16.89
CA LYS A 274 -7.57 7.62 -16.06
C LYS A 274 -6.83 8.94 -16.28
N ARG A 275 -5.58 8.91 -16.72
CA ARG A 275 -4.81 10.12 -17.07
C ARG A 275 -5.25 10.74 -18.39
N SER A 276 -5.83 9.96 -19.29
CA SER A 276 -6.15 10.42 -20.66
C SER A 276 -7.19 11.55 -20.73
N ASP A 277 -8.01 11.73 -19.71
CA ASP A 277 -9.02 12.80 -19.61
C ASP A 277 -8.70 13.85 -18.53
N LYS A 278 -7.45 13.83 -18.01
CA LYS A 278 -6.94 14.81 -17.06
C LYS A 278 -5.99 15.82 -17.71
N LEU A 279 -5.94 16.99 -17.13
CA LEU A 279 -5.12 18.11 -17.56
C LEU A 279 -4.20 18.57 -16.44
N LYS A 280 -3.03 19.07 -16.81
CA LYS A 280 -2.14 19.87 -15.96
C LYS A 280 -1.94 21.23 -16.61
N LEU A 281 -1.86 22.28 -15.82
CA LEU A 281 -1.47 23.61 -16.28
C LEU A 281 0.05 23.73 -16.35
N ASP A 282 0.58 24.64 -17.14
CA ASP A 282 2.02 24.94 -17.19
C ASP A 282 2.56 25.32 -15.80
N SER A 283 1.74 26.02 -15.01
CA SER A 283 2.06 26.39 -13.63
C SER A 283 2.27 25.18 -12.71
N CYS A 284 1.68 24.02 -13.03
CA CYS A 284 1.87 22.79 -12.23
C CYS A 284 3.33 22.31 -12.24
N GLY A 285 4.16 22.73 -13.22
CA GLY A 285 5.60 22.43 -13.24
C GLY A 285 6.37 22.95 -12.03
N SER A 286 5.85 23.96 -11.32
CA SER A 286 6.42 24.48 -10.06
C SER A 286 5.82 23.86 -8.79
N CYS A 287 4.90 22.90 -8.91
CA CYS A 287 4.20 22.30 -7.79
C CYS A 287 5.04 21.19 -7.14
N VAL A 288 5.09 21.12 -5.80
CA VAL A 288 5.77 20.04 -5.06
C VAL A 288 5.21 18.65 -5.36
N PHE A 289 3.96 18.57 -5.81
CA PHE A 289 3.30 17.32 -6.17
C PHE A 289 3.32 17.03 -7.69
N GLU A 290 4.06 17.79 -8.49
CA GLU A 290 4.02 17.70 -9.97
C GLU A 290 4.15 16.26 -10.46
N ARG A 291 5.15 15.51 -9.97
CA ARG A 291 5.44 14.12 -10.41
C ARG A 291 4.40 13.10 -9.99
N ARG A 292 3.61 13.41 -8.97
CA ARG A 292 2.63 12.51 -8.35
C ARG A 292 1.19 12.82 -8.72
N CYS A 293 0.94 14.06 -9.13
CA CYS A 293 -0.39 14.53 -9.47
C CYS A 293 -0.68 14.27 -10.94
N ASP A 294 -1.77 13.58 -11.25
CA ASP A 294 -2.24 13.43 -12.63
C ASP A 294 -3.01 14.67 -13.14
N GLY A 295 -3.23 15.66 -12.27
CA GLY A 295 -4.02 16.84 -12.61
C GLY A 295 -5.50 16.69 -12.25
N PHE A 296 -6.35 17.35 -13.02
CA PHE A 296 -7.80 17.44 -12.85
C PHE A 296 -8.52 17.14 -14.16
N PHE A 297 -9.82 16.80 -14.09
CA PHE A 297 -10.59 16.42 -15.26
C PHE A 297 -10.78 17.59 -16.24
N GLY A 298 -10.56 17.33 -17.54
CA GLY A 298 -10.70 18.32 -18.58
C GLY A 298 -12.11 18.91 -18.69
N LEU A 299 -13.15 18.10 -18.45
CA LEU A 299 -14.53 18.61 -18.43
C LEU A 299 -14.74 19.62 -17.31
N TYR A 300 -14.15 19.39 -16.12
CA TYR A 300 -14.22 20.36 -15.02
C TYR A 300 -13.60 21.70 -15.41
N ALA A 301 -12.41 21.69 -16.00
CA ALA A 301 -11.75 22.90 -16.49
C ALA A 301 -12.60 23.65 -17.55
N LYS A 302 -13.17 22.89 -18.48
CA LYS A 302 -14.03 23.44 -19.53
C LYS A 302 -15.27 24.16 -18.99
N ARG A 303 -15.86 23.64 -17.90
CA ARG A 303 -17.13 24.12 -17.34
C ARG A 303 -16.97 25.14 -16.22
N ARG A 304 -15.92 25.01 -15.41
CA ARG A 304 -15.77 25.77 -14.16
C ARG A 304 -14.47 26.57 -14.06
N GLY A 305 -13.67 26.56 -15.14
CA GLY A 305 -12.38 27.25 -15.16
C GLY A 305 -11.27 26.49 -14.43
N THR A 306 -10.13 27.13 -14.31
CA THR A 306 -8.88 26.54 -13.78
C THR A 306 -8.28 27.34 -12.61
N GLU A 307 -8.91 28.42 -12.21
CA GLU A 307 -8.38 29.41 -11.27
C GLU A 307 -8.10 28.82 -9.88
N GLN A 308 -8.83 27.79 -9.50
CA GLN A 308 -8.65 27.09 -8.21
C GLN A 308 -7.49 26.09 -8.19
N PHE A 309 -6.92 25.71 -9.36
CA PHE A 309 -5.82 24.74 -9.44
C PHE A 309 -4.46 25.45 -9.36
N LEU A 310 -4.19 26.01 -8.22
CA LEU A 310 -2.96 26.73 -7.95
C LEU A 310 -1.84 25.76 -7.55
N PRO A 311 -0.62 25.89 -8.10
CA PRO A 311 0.51 25.08 -7.70
C PRO A 311 0.78 25.24 -6.20
N VAL A 312 1.16 24.15 -5.57
CA VAL A 312 1.55 24.14 -4.17
C VAL A 312 3.06 24.29 -4.11
N SER A 313 3.54 25.47 -3.71
CA SER A 313 4.93 25.68 -3.36
C SER A 313 5.24 25.06 -1.99
N ARG A 314 6.53 24.83 -1.69
CA ARG A 314 6.96 24.38 -0.37
C ARG A 314 6.51 25.33 0.75
N GLU A 315 6.55 26.63 0.49
CA GLU A 315 6.06 27.65 1.43
C GLU A 315 4.54 27.58 1.64
N LYS A 316 3.76 27.39 0.56
CA LYS A 316 2.32 27.17 0.66
C LYS A 316 2.00 25.91 1.47
N LEU A 317 2.76 24.80 1.24
CA LEU A 317 2.58 23.57 2.00
C LEU A 317 2.84 23.79 3.49
N ARG A 318 3.92 24.49 3.85
CA ARG A 318 4.21 24.85 5.26
C ARG A 318 3.07 25.63 5.93
N ARG A 319 2.46 26.54 5.19
CA ARG A 319 1.31 27.33 5.72
C ARG A 319 0.02 26.52 5.83
N SER A 320 -0.23 25.61 4.89
CA SER A 320 -1.45 24.79 4.87
C SER A 320 -1.37 23.55 5.77
N ASP A 321 -0.17 23.14 6.14
CA ASP A 321 0.09 21.98 6.99
C ASP A 321 0.89 22.36 8.26
N PRO A 322 0.30 23.16 9.16
CA PRO A 322 0.98 23.62 10.38
C PRO A 322 1.36 22.46 11.30
N GLU A 323 0.64 21.34 11.24
CA GLU A 323 0.91 20.14 12.01
C GLU A 323 1.95 19.23 11.33
N GLN A 324 2.45 19.64 10.15
CA GLN A 324 3.48 18.92 9.39
C GLN A 324 3.13 17.43 9.17
N ARG A 325 1.89 17.15 8.79
CA ARG A 325 1.39 15.79 8.51
C ARG A 325 2.02 15.19 7.26
N THR A 326 2.40 16.03 6.29
CA THR A 326 2.99 15.56 5.04
C THR A 326 4.45 15.20 5.25
N PHE A 327 4.85 14.04 4.75
CA PHE A 327 6.23 13.56 4.85
C PHE A 327 7.23 14.50 4.19
N ILE A 328 6.90 15.01 3.00
CA ILE A 328 7.76 15.95 2.26
C ILE A 328 8.02 17.23 3.07
N HIS A 329 7.02 17.71 3.79
CA HIS A 329 7.19 18.87 4.67
C HIS A 329 8.16 18.57 5.82
N GLN A 330 8.04 17.37 6.41
CA GLN A 330 8.86 16.95 7.54
C GLN A 330 10.34 16.83 7.17
N ILE A 331 10.65 16.35 5.97
CA ILE A 331 12.02 15.98 5.57
C ILE A 331 12.65 16.92 4.54
N ASP A 332 11.85 17.76 3.89
CA ASP A 332 12.31 18.59 2.77
C ASP A 332 13.54 19.45 3.06
N ALA A 333 13.53 20.16 4.19
CA ALA A 333 14.65 21.04 4.56
C ALA A 333 15.97 20.27 4.69
N ALA A 334 15.90 19.05 5.23
CA ALA A 334 17.05 18.17 5.36
C ALA A 334 17.55 17.68 4.00
N LEU A 335 16.63 17.27 3.10
CA LEU A 335 16.99 16.83 1.75
C LEU A 335 17.62 17.95 0.92
N VAL A 336 17.10 19.17 1.02
CA VAL A 336 17.67 20.34 0.31
C VAL A 336 19.06 20.69 0.83
N ALA A 337 19.28 20.61 2.15
CA ALA A 337 20.58 20.87 2.74
C ALA A 337 21.67 19.91 2.26
N MET A 338 21.31 18.66 1.94
CA MET A 338 22.27 17.65 1.47
C MET A 338 22.87 17.92 0.09
N VAL A 339 22.22 18.71 -0.76
CA VAL A 339 22.64 18.92 -2.18
C VAL A 339 24.06 19.47 -2.30
N ARG A 340 24.51 20.28 -1.36
CA ARG A 340 25.85 20.90 -1.37
C ARG A 340 26.84 20.27 -0.40
N GLU A 341 26.41 19.29 0.37
CA GLU A 341 27.26 18.65 1.38
C GLU A 341 28.26 17.67 0.76
N ARG A 342 29.38 17.50 1.45
CA ARG A 342 30.43 16.54 1.15
C ARG A 342 30.77 15.81 2.44
N PHE A 343 30.83 14.50 2.39
CA PHE A 343 31.18 13.66 3.53
C PHE A 343 32.29 12.70 3.12
N ALA A 344 33.52 12.93 3.61
CA ALA A 344 34.64 12.00 3.39
C ALA A 344 34.76 11.48 1.95
N GLY A 345 34.80 12.37 0.95
CA GLY A 345 34.84 12.02 -0.48
C GLY A 345 33.50 11.71 -1.15
N TRP A 346 32.40 11.66 -0.38
CA TRP A 346 31.06 11.46 -0.90
C TRP A 346 30.37 12.76 -1.30
N HIS A 347 29.59 12.70 -2.37
CA HIS A 347 28.70 13.78 -2.78
C HIS A 347 27.34 13.22 -3.21
N LEU A 348 26.30 14.00 -2.98
CA LEU A 348 24.95 13.61 -3.41
C LEU A 348 24.84 13.57 -4.93
N HIS A 349 24.57 12.39 -5.48
CA HIS A 349 24.39 12.19 -6.92
C HIS A 349 22.93 12.42 -7.34
N SER A 350 21.98 11.86 -6.59
CA SER A 350 20.54 12.06 -6.83
C SER A 350 19.74 11.86 -5.56
N ALA A 351 18.58 12.50 -5.50
CA ALA A 351 17.60 12.29 -4.44
C ALA A 351 16.21 12.12 -5.06
N ASN A 352 15.46 11.16 -4.54
CA ASN A 352 14.07 10.90 -4.89
C ASN A 352 13.26 10.72 -3.61
N ASP A 353 11.98 11.06 -3.67
CA ASP A 353 11.05 10.87 -2.56
C ASP A 353 9.70 10.37 -3.05
N SER A 354 8.96 9.76 -2.14
CA SER A 354 7.57 9.38 -2.32
C SER A 354 6.78 9.80 -1.10
N GLU A 355 5.93 10.79 -1.27
CA GLU A 355 5.00 11.18 -0.22
C GLU A 355 3.99 10.06 0.09
N PHE A 356 3.54 9.36 -0.94
CA PHE A 356 2.58 8.28 -0.81
C PHE A 356 3.13 7.10 -0.02
N ASP A 357 4.36 6.65 -0.36
CA ASP A 357 5.02 5.53 0.33
C ASP A 357 5.82 6.00 1.55
N ARG A 358 5.86 7.31 1.78
CA ARG A 358 6.56 7.95 2.90
C ARG A 358 8.02 7.52 3.00
N TRP A 359 8.77 7.65 1.91
CA TRP A 359 10.20 7.45 1.90
C TRP A 359 10.92 8.56 1.12
N ALA A 360 12.17 8.83 1.51
CA ALA A 360 13.10 9.62 0.75
C ALA A 360 14.39 8.82 0.54
N ARG A 361 14.90 8.79 -0.69
CA ARG A 361 16.06 8.01 -1.07
C ARG A 361 17.12 8.91 -1.66
N GLN A 362 18.34 8.76 -1.18
CA GLN A 362 19.52 9.47 -1.64
C GLN A 362 20.50 8.47 -2.25
N THR A 363 21.02 8.77 -3.43
CA THR A 363 22.15 8.06 -4.02
C THR A 363 23.38 8.94 -3.91
N TRP A 364 24.40 8.43 -3.29
CA TRP A 364 25.68 9.10 -3.07
C TRP A 364 26.75 8.47 -3.96
N ALA A 365 27.65 9.30 -4.51
CA ALA A 365 28.79 8.88 -5.27
C ALA A 365 30.07 9.28 -4.54
N HIS A 366 31.02 8.35 -4.46
CA HIS A 366 32.34 8.56 -3.88
C HIS A 366 33.35 8.94 -4.98
N GLU A 367 34.36 9.74 -4.65
CA GLU A 367 35.40 10.17 -5.59
C GLU A 367 36.21 9.00 -6.17
N ASP A 368 36.35 7.90 -5.45
CA ASP A 368 36.98 6.67 -5.91
C ASP A 368 36.06 5.79 -6.81
N GLY A 369 34.90 6.31 -7.23
CA GLY A 369 33.96 5.63 -8.12
C GLY A 369 32.94 4.75 -7.40
N GLY A 370 32.92 4.72 -6.08
CA GLY A 370 31.92 3.99 -5.29
C GLY A 370 30.54 4.66 -5.31
N ARG A 371 29.52 3.88 -4.99
CA ARG A 371 28.14 4.38 -4.83
C ARG A 371 27.49 3.78 -3.60
N ALA A 372 26.66 4.57 -2.92
CA ALA A 372 25.83 4.14 -1.80
C ALA A 372 24.41 4.70 -1.94
N GLN A 373 23.44 3.94 -1.51
CA GLN A 373 22.03 4.37 -1.49
C GLN A 373 21.51 4.35 -0.06
N LEU A 374 21.00 5.50 0.39
CA LEU A 374 20.41 5.69 1.70
C LEU A 374 18.91 5.96 1.53
N THR A 375 18.08 5.33 2.35
CA THR A 375 16.63 5.59 2.42
C THR A 375 16.24 6.06 3.81
N PHE A 376 15.44 7.10 3.86
CA PHE A 376 14.85 7.67 5.07
C PHE A 376 13.36 7.36 5.09
N LEU A 377 12.90 6.85 6.21
CA LEU A 377 11.51 6.45 6.46
C LEU A 377 11.03 7.12 7.74
N PRO A 378 9.80 7.59 7.83
CA PRO A 378 9.23 7.99 9.11
C PRO A 378 9.11 6.74 9.99
N ARG A 379 9.28 6.92 11.28
CA ARG A 379 9.01 5.85 12.24
C ARG A 379 7.50 5.70 12.38
N ASP A 380 6.95 4.64 11.83
CA ASP A 380 5.60 4.23 12.18
C ASP A 380 5.63 3.75 13.63
N ALA A 381 4.98 4.47 14.51
CA ALA A 381 4.78 3.99 15.86
C ALA A 381 3.95 2.70 15.78
N PRO A 382 4.48 1.53 16.22
CA PRO A 382 3.65 0.35 16.37
C PRO A 382 2.69 0.62 17.53
N GLY A 383 1.41 0.79 17.21
CA GLY A 383 0.37 0.88 18.22
C GLY A 383 -0.11 2.28 18.56
N GLY A 384 -0.47 3.05 17.58
CA GLY A 384 -1.40 4.16 17.75
C GLY A 384 -0.89 5.34 18.56
N GLY A 385 -0.77 6.46 17.90
CA GLY A 385 -1.04 7.73 18.50
C GLY A 385 -0.01 8.29 19.45
N ASP A 386 1.12 8.71 18.93
CA ASP A 386 1.72 9.95 19.40
C ASP A 386 2.22 10.71 18.18
N ALA A 387 1.38 11.64 17.73
CA ALA A 387 1.68 12.55 16.62
C ALA A 387 2.84 13.51 16.91
N GLU A 388 3.46 13.42 18.08
CA GLU A 388 4.52 14.30 18.52
C GLU A 388 5.93 13.83 18.16
N HIS A 389 6.13 12.60 17.72
CA HIS A 389 7.47 12.06 17.46
C HIS A 389 7.76 12.02 15.95
N ARG A 390 8.51 13.01 15.48
CA ARG A 390 9.00 13.15 14.09
C ARG A 390 10.31 12.40 13.87
N ASP A 391 10.38 11.18 14.30
CA ASP A 391 11.56 10.35 14.15
C ASP A 391 11.64 9.76 12.75
N PHE A 392 12.81 9.85 12.14
CA PHE A 392 13.14 9.18 10.90
C PHE A 392 14.09 8.02 11.16
N VAL A 393 13.94 6.98 10.35
CA VAL A 393 14.86 5.85 10.31
C VAL A 393 15.69 5.96 9.05
N ALA A 394 17.01 6.15 9.20
CA ALA A 394 17.96 6.10 8.10
C ALA A 394 18.38 4.65 7.84
N ARG A 395 18.38 4.24 6.59
CA ARG A 395 18.73 2.89 6.15
C ARG A 395 19.67 2.93 4.96
N VAL A 396 20.74 2.14 5.01
CA VAL A 396 21.57 1.84 3.83
C VAL A 396 20.91 0.73 3.04
N ASP A 397 20.53 0.99 1.80
CA ASP A 397 19.92 0.01 0.93
C ASP A 397 20.98 -0.83 0.21
N THR A 398 21.94 -0.17 -0.45
CA THR A 398 22.99 -0.81 -1.22
C THR A 398 24.25 0.05 -1.25
N TRP A 399 25.41 -0.58 -1.50
CA TRP A 399 26.64 0.12 -1.86
C TRP A 399 27.54 -0.75 -2.74
N THR A 400 28.42 -0.11 -3.51
CA THR A 400 29.36 -0.75 -4.43
C THR A 400 30.65 0.08 -4.53
N GLY A 401 31.77 -0.56 -4.81
CA GLY A 401 33.04 0.09 -5.16
C GLY A 401 33.78 0.78 -4.01
N VAL A 402 33.34 0.62 -2.78
CA VAL A 402 33.94 1.19 -1.57
C VAL A 402 33.87 0.19 -0.41
N ASP A 403 34.68 0.44 0.61
CA ASP A 403 34.67 -0.34 1.84
C ASP A 403 33.49 0.06 2.74
N GLU A 404 33.12 -0.86 3.61
CA GLU A 404 32.04 -0.69 4.57
C GLU A 404 32.27 0.49 5.53
N SER A 405 33.51 0.73 5.94
CA SER A 405 33.88 1.86 6.80
C SER A 405 33.55 3.22 6.16
N GLN A 406 33.80 3.37 4.86
CA GLN A 406 33.47 4.58 4.11
C GLN A 406 31.94 4.82 4.05
N VAL A 407 31.14 3.75 3.96
CA VAL A 407 29.66 3.87 3.98
C VAL A 407 29.14 4.22 5.38
N ILE A 408 29.75 3.70 6.42
CA ILE A 408 29.42 4.05 7.82
C ILE A 408 29.73 5.52 8.08
N GLU A 409 30.85 6.01 7.60
CA GLU A 409 31.25 7.41 7.72
C GLU A 409 30.28 8.33 6.96
N LEU A 410 29.90 7.97 5.72
CA LEU A 410 28.84 8.66 4.98
C LEU A 410 27.52 8.70 5.77
N LEU A 411 27.07 7.54 6.27
CA LEU A 411 25.82 7.45 7.02
C LEU A 411 25.86 8.33 8.27
N GLY A 412 26.95 8.30 9.01
CA GLY A 412 27.16 9.14 10.20
C GLY A 412 27.06 10.63 9.87
N GLY A 413 27.80 11.09 8.87
CA GLY A 413 27.78 12.49 8.43
C GLY A 413 26.41 12.95 7.94
N VAL A 414 25.74 12.12 7.14
CA VAL A 414 24.38 12.43 6.62
C VAL A 414 23.36 12.50 7.75
N VAL A 415 23.37 11.53 8.67
CA VAL A 415 22.43 11.49 9.81
C VAL A 415 22.64 12.69 10.73
N GLU A 416 23.89 13.01 11.07
CA GLU A 416 24.22 14.15 11.90
C GLU A 416 23.77 15.47 11.27
N ARG A 417 24.04 15.66 9.98
CA ARG A 417 23.63 16.85 9.24
C ARG A 417 22.11 16.98 9.13
N MET A 418 21.41 15.90 8.83
CA MET A 418 19.94 15.91 8.77
C MET A 418 19.33 16.20 10.14
N ALA A 419 19.85 15.61 11.21
CA ALA A 419 19.40 15.90 12.56
C ALA A 419 19.58 17.39 12.91
N ALA A 420 20.72 17.98 12.59
CA ALA A 420 20.98 19.41 12.80
C ALA A 420 19.99 20.30 12.02
N VAL A 421 19.70 19.98 10.75
CA VAL A 421 18.76 20.75 9.93
C VAL A 421 17.32 20.61 10.42
N LEU A 422 16.89 19.41 10.80
CA LEU A 422 15.57 19.17 11.36
C LEU A 422 15.38 19.89 12.69
N THR A 423 16.40 19.91 13.54
CA THR A 423 16.36 20.62 14.82
C THR A 423 16.31 22.14 14.63
N THR A 424 17.09 22.70 13.71
CA THR A 424 17.09 24.14 13.42
C THR A 424 15.83 24.61 12.70
N GLY A 425 15.22 23.77 11.86
CA GLY A 425 13.94 24.05 11.22
C GLY A 425 12.75 24.07 12.20
N LEU A 426 12.91 23.47 13.37
CA LEU A 426 11.96 23.48 14.49
C LEU A 426 12.21 24.61 15.50
N ALA A 427 13.33 25.33 15.39
CA ALA A 427 13.80 26.32 16.38
C ALA A 427 13.11 27.68 16.33
N THR A 428 11.86 27.75 15.87
CA THR A 428 10.94 28.78 16.36
C THR A 428 10.19 28.35 17.63
N GLY A 429 10.56 27.22 18.22
CA GLY A 429 10.02 26.73 19.48
C GLY A 429 10.87 25.65 20.15
N LEU A 430 11.73 26.07 21.04
CA LEU A 430 12.52 25.33 22.05
C LEU A 430 13.67 24.42 21.59
N VAL A 431 14.84 24.89 21.99
CA VAL A 431 16.16 24.24 21.99
C VAL A 431 16.36 23.43 23.28
N THR A 432 16.98 22.24 23.21
CA THR A 432 18.27 21.89 23.87
C THR A 432 18.51 20.38 23.85
N GLY A 433 19.77 20.02 23.53
CA GLY A 433 20.36 18.74 23.92
C GLY A 433 20.81 17.84 22.80
N LEU A 434 21.91 18.18 22.13
CA LEU A 434 22.72 17.24 21.38
C LEU A 434 23.53 16.37 22.34
N ALA A 435 23.38 15.07 22.26
CA ALA A 435 24.35 14.15 22.84
C ALA A 435 24.74 13.10 21.80
N THR A 436 25.99 13.09 21.51
CA THR A 436 26.73 12.11 20.72
C THR A 436 26.65 10.72 21.34
N GLY A 437 26.29 9.74 20.55
CA GLY A 437 26.39 8.34 20.92
C GLY A 437 25.70 7.43 19.93
N LEU A 438 26.47 6.66 19.20
CA LEU A 438 25.99 5.63 18.26
C LEU A 438 25.25 4.46 18.94
N ASP A 439 25.18 4.46 20.28
CA ASP A 439 24.62 3.37 21.10
C ASP A 439 23.64 3.84 22.18
N GLY A 440 23.02 4.99 22.06
CA GLY A 440 22.18 5.50 23.13
C GLY A 440 20.80 5.96 22.67
N GLU A 441 19.78 5.52 23.36
CA GLU A 441 18.46 6.11 23.30
C GLU A 441 18.56 7.60 23.69
N SER A 442 18.37 8.47 22.70
CA SER A 442 18.19 9.89 22.95
C SER A 442 16.70 10.20 22.98
N PRO A 443 16.18 10.88 23.98
CA PRO A 443 14.75 10.97 24.21
C PRO A 443 14.02 12.02 23.39
N ASN A 444 14.61 12.76 22.47
CA ASN A 444 13.85 13.76 21.71
C ASN A 444 14.43 14.04 20.32
N HIS A 445 13.61 13.77 19.30
CA HIS A 445 13.65 14.35 17.96
C HIS A 445 14.95 14.16 17.15
N GLY A 446 15.17 12.96 16.61
CA GLY A 446 16.33 12.70 15.79
C GLY A 446 16.12 11.64 14.73
N ILE A 447 16.97 11.66 13.71
CA ILE A 447 17.10 10.57 12.77
C ILE A 447 17.79 9.43 13.51
N ARG A 448 17.09 8.30 13.59
CA ARG A 448 17.68 7.07 14.13
C ARG A 448 18.20 6.21 12.97
N VAL A 449 19.40 5.70 13.13
CA VAL A 449 19.90 4.64 12.26
C VAL A 449 19.18 3.35 12.64
N ALA A 450 18.54 2.68 11.67
CA ALA A 450 17.89 1.41 11.94
C ALA A 450 18.91 0.47 12.59
N PRO A 451 18.59 -0.21 13.71
CA PRO A 451 19.50 -1.17 14.33
C PRO A 451 19.98 -2.26 13.36
N THR A 452 19.14 -2.58 12.38
CA THR A 452 19.51 -3.39 11.21
C THR A 452 20.54 -2.72 10.32
N THR A 453 20.57 -1.41 10.19
CA THR A 453 21.51 -0.70 9.30
C THR A 453 22.89 -0.58 9.91
N ALA A 454 23.00 -0.25 11.21
CA ALA A 454 24.27 -0.32 11.92
C ALA A 454 24.86 -1.74 11.89
N ARG A 455 24.00 -2.76 11.88
CA ARG A 455 24.37 -4.17 11.69
C ARG A 455 24.45 -4.59 10.22
N LEU A 456 23.80 -3.92 9.28
CA LEU A 456 23.84 -4.17 7.82
C LEU A 456 25.04 -3.50 7.18
N ALA A 457 25.51 -2.41 7.70
CA ALA A 457 26.85 -1.94 7.40
C ALA A 457 27.86 -3.06 7.70
N GLN A 458 27.63 -3.85 8.75
CA GLN A 458 28.41 -5.07 9.08
C GLN A 458 27.98 -6.34 8.33
N ARG A 459 26.90 -6.36 7.52
CA ARG A 459 26.25 -7.57 7.02
C ARG A 459 25.78 -7.41 5.57
N ARG A 460 26.74 -7.33 4.63
CA ARG A 460 26.43 -7.32 3.19
C ARG A 460 25.36 -8.35 2.84
N GLY A 461 24.33 -7.95 2.14
CA GLY A 461 23.42 -8.83 1.41
C GLY A 461 22.15 -9.31 2.14
N LEU A 462 21.76 -8.74 3.27
CA LEU A 462 20.41 -8.98 3.79
C LEU A 462 19.36 -8.17 3.03
N PRO A 463 18.19 -8.76 2.72
CA PRO A 463 17.13 -8.05 2.00
C PRO A 463 16.56 -6.94 2.87
N ASP A 464 16.49 -5.73 2.32
CA ASP A 464 15.91 -4.56 2.98
C ASP A 464 14.37 -4.55 2.97
N HIS A 465 13.76 -5.25 2.03
CA HIS A 465 12.31 -5.36 1.91
C HIS A 465 11.80 -6.62 2.58
N THR A 466 11.71 -6.60 3.90
CA THR A 466 11.28 -7.76 4.70
C THR A 466 9.77 -7.92 4.77
N ALA A 467 8.99 -6.95 4.33
CA ALA A 467 7.53 -6.95 4.47
C ALA A 467 6.83 -8.16 3.83
N ASN A 468 7.47 -8.79 2.83
CA ASN A 468 6.93 -9.96 2.12
C ASN A 468 7.65 -11.27 2.45
N ILE A 469 8.72 -11.23 3.25
CA ILE A 469 9.48 -12.43 3.59
C ILE A 469 8.89 -13.06 4.85
N ALA A 470 8.61 -14.37 4.80
CA ALA A 470 8.06 -15.08 5.94
C ALA A 470 8.98 -14.95 7.18
N PRO A 471 8.43 -14.70 8.39
CA PRO A 471 9.20 -14.47 9.62
C PRO A 471 10.22 -15.58 9.92
N ALA A 472 9.90 -16.83 9.61
CA ALA A 472 10.79 -17.97 9.80
C ALA A 472 12.05 -17.88 8.90
N ILE A 473 11.92 -17.41 7.66
CA ILE A 473 13.06 -17.17 6.75
C ILE A 473 13.90 -16.01 7.27
N MET A 474 13.27 -14.92 7.71
CA MET A 474 13.98 -13.77 8.29
C MET A 474 14.81 -14.17 9.52
N ALA A 475 14.26 -15.00 10.39
CA ALA A 475 15.01 -15.52 11.52
C ALA A 475 16.22 -16.37 11.07
N GLY A 476 16.07 -17.16 10.02
CA GLY A 476 17.15 -17.93 9.40
C GLY A 476 18.25 -17.03 8.81
N LEU A 477 17.85 -16.02 8.02
CA LEU A 477 18.78 -15.05 7.42
C LEU A 477 19.56 -14.28 8.50
N ARG A 478 18.91 -13.89 9.61
CA ARG A 478 19.56 -13.23 10.74
C ARG A 478 20.62 -14.12 11.39
N ARG A 479 20.38 -15.43 11.52
CA ARG A 479 21.37 -16.36 12.07
C ARG A 479 22.57 -16.53 11.13
N ILE A 480 22.33 -16.65 9.82
CA ILE A 480 23.39 -16.72 8.82
C ILE A 480 24.27 -15.46 8.88
N ALA A 481 23.64 -14.29 8.91
CA ALA A 481 24.33 -13.02 8.97
C ALA A 481 25.04 -12.82 10.33
N GLY A 482 24.45 -13.26 11.44
CA GLY A 482 25.06 -13.24 12.77
C GLY A 482 26.33 -14.06 12.82
N HIS A 483 26.30 -15.28 12.35
CA HIS A 483 27.47 -16.16 12.31
C HIS A 483 28.62 -15.55 11.50
N ARG A 484 28.31 -14.91 10.37
CA ARG A 484 29.31 -14.20 9.57
C ARG A 484 29.95 -13.03 10.33
N SER A 485 29.17 -12.21 11.04
CA SER A 485 29.71 -11.07 11.78
C SER A 485 30.64 -11.50 12.91
N GLU A 486 30.43 -12.68 13.47
CA GLU A 486 31.29 -13.23 14.53
C GLU A 486 32.56 -13.92 13.97
N HIS A 487 32.49 -14.53 12.78
CA HIS A 487 33.53 -15.42 12.25
C HIS A 487 34.09 -14.98 10.90
N GLY A 488 33.65 -13.85 10.33
CA GLY A 488 34.10 -13.28 9.04
C GLY A 488 33.61 -14.04 7.81
N SER A 489 33.51 -15.35 7.87
CA SER A 489 33.05 -16.21 6.77
C SER A 489 32.31 -17.45 7.30
N ILE A 490 31.57 -18.14 6.43
CA ILE A 490 30.92 -19.41 6.74
C ILE A 490 31.69 -20.51 6.02
N VAL A 491 32.52 -21.23 6.74
CA VAL A 491 33.44 -22.29 6.22
C VAL A 491 34.22 -21.82 4.98
N GLY A 492 34.75 -20.60 5.00
CA GLY A 492 35.50 -20.01 3.90
C GLY A 492 34.68 -19.38 2.78
N TRP A 493 33.33 -19.34 2.91
CA TRP A 493 32.43 -18.67 1.98
C TRP A 493 31.95 -17.33 2.53
N GLN A 494 31.86 -16.35 1.67
CA GLN A 494 31.31 -15.04 2.01
C GLN A 494 29.86 -14.93 1.51
N LEU A 495 29.02 -14.35 2.32
CA LEU A 495 27.68 -13.94 1.91
C LEU A 495 27.79 -12.75 0.95
N HIS A 496 27.40 -12.93 -0.30
CA HIS A 496 27.52 -11.92 -1.34
C HIS A 496 26.27 -11.02 -1.37
N SER A 497 25.08 -11.62 -1.47
CA SER A 497 23.80 -10.89 -1.51
C SER A 497 22.67 -11.77 -1.01
N SER A 498 21.56 -11.14 -0.62
CA SER A 498 20.29 -11.81 -0.45
C SER A 498 19.17 -10.95 -1.04
N GLU A 499 18.27 -11.61 -1.77
CA GLU A 499 17.18 -10.98 -2.50
C GLU A 499 15.85 -11.61 -2.08
N PRO A 500 14.80 -10.81 -1.79
CA PRO A 500 13.47 -11.36 -1.56
C PRO A 500 12.92 -12.00 -2.83
N ARG A 501 12.24 -13.15 -2.67
CA ARG A 501 11.52 -13.83 -3.75
C ARG A 501 10.17 -14.31 -3.26
N GLY A 502 9.15 -13.48 -3.42
CA GLY A 502 7.84 -13.72 -2.84
C GLY A 502 7.92 -13.80 -1.31
N ARG A 503 7.40 -14.88 -0.71
CA ARG A 503 7.50 -15.17 0.74
C ARG A 503 8.86 -15.78 1.14
N GLY A 504 9.74 -16.02 0.17
CA GLY A 504 11.06 -16.59 0.34
C GLY A 504 12.20 -15.60 0.13
N ALA A 505 13.42 -16.12 0.04
CA ALA A 505 14.62 -15.35 -0.27
C ALA A 505 15.62 -16.17 -1.08
N ALA A 506 16.38 -15.51 -1.96
CA ALA A 506 17.56 -16.07 -2.61
C ALA A 506 18.82 -15.50 -1.95
N VAL A 507 19.69 -16.35 -1.48
CA VAL A 507 20.93 -15.99 -0.78
C VAL A 507 22.12 -16.46 -1.60
N ARG A 508 23.00 -15.55 -2.00
CA ARG A 508 24.19 -15.86 -2.81
C ARG A 508 25.44 -15.85 -1.96
N PHE A 509 26.27 -16.83 -2.20
CA PHE A 509 27.57 -16.97 -1.54
C PHE A 509 28.70 -16.97 -2.57
N THR A 510 29.81 -16.34 -2.23
CA THR A 510 31.06 -16.38 -2.98
C THR A 510 32.07 -17.16 -2.16
N GLY A 511 32.63 -18.22 -2.73
CA GLY A 511 33.60 -19.08 -2.11
C GLY A 511 35.02 -18.86 -2.63
N PRO A 512 35.99 -19.71 -2.18
CA PRO A 512 37.34 -19.70 -2.70
C PRO A 512 37.38 -19.86 -4.23
N ASN A 513 38.37 -19.23 -4.87
CA ASN A 513 38.55 -19.26 -6.35
C ASN A 513 37.32 -18.74 -7.13
N ASN A 514 36.61 -17.75 -6.62
CA ASN A 514 35.39 -17.17 -7.21
C ASN A 514 34.26 -18.20 -7.43
N ALA A 515 34.26 -19.29 -6.68
CA ALA A 515 33.14 -20.22 -6.68
C ALA A 515 31.84 -19.49 -6.21
N SER A 516 30.74 -19.79 -6.87
CA SER A 516 29.44 -19.19 -6.52
C SER A 516 28.41 -20.25 -6.14
N SER A 517 27.56 -19.93 -5.19
CA SER A 517 26.45 -20.79 -4.78
C SER A 517 25.24 -19.94 -4.37
N THR A 518 24.04 -20.38 -4.75
CA THR A 518 22.80 -19.70 -4.40
C THR A 518 21.89 -20.64 -3.64
N LEU A 519 21.43 -20.22 -2.47
CA LEU A 519 20.40 -20.89 -1.68
C LEU A 519 19.07 -20.19 -1.87
N GLN A 520 18.07 -20.88 -2.38
CA GLN A 520 16.70 -20.42 -2.40
C GLN A 520 15.98 -20.94 -1.16
N LEU A 521 15.55 -20.04 -0.29
CA LEU A 521 14.72 -20.32 0.88
C LEU A 521 13.26 -20.16 0.50
N LEU A 522 12.47 -21.18 0.73
CA LEU A 522 11.04 -21.24 0.42
C LEU A 522 10.25 -21.57 1.69
N VAL A 523 9.04 -21.03 1.78
CA VAL A 523 8.10 -21.36 2.85
C VAL A 523 6.86 -22.00 2.23
N SER A 524 6.49 -23.17 2.74
CA SER A 524 5.23 -23.81 2.40
C SER A 524 4.07 -23.08 3.07
N ASP A 525 2.83 -23.35 2.62
CA ASP A 525 1.61 -22.79 3.22
C ASP A 525 1.45 -23.19 4.70
N ALA A 526 2.00 -24.35 5.08
CA ALA A 526 2.06 -24.81 6.48
C ALA A 526 3.19 -24.13 7.29
N GLY A 527 3.87 -23.10 6.76
CA GLY A 527 4.94 -22.37 7.45
C GLY A 527 6.28 -23.10 7.53
N LYS A 528 6.44 -24.27 6.89
CA LYS A 528 7.70 -25.03 6.91
C LYS A 528 8.70 -24.41 5.94
N VAL A 529 9.90 -24.08 6.45
CA VAL A 529 11.02 -23.57 5.66
C VAL A 529 11.77 -24.72 4.99
N SER A 530 12.03 -24.58 3.70
CA SER A 530 12.89 -25.47 2.91
C SER A 530 13.92 -24.67 2.12
N GLY A 531 15.05 -25.29 1.82
CA GLY A 531 16.12 -24.67 1.04
C GLY A 531 16.45 -25.49 -0.21
N LYS A 532 16.57 -24.82 -1.35
CA LYS A 532 17.05 -25.42 -2.60
C LYS A 532 18.35 -24.75 -3.00
N TRP A 533 19.38 -25.53 -3.22
CA TRP A 533 20.70 -25.07 -3.66
C TRP A 533 20.84 -25.09 -5.17
N ALA A 534 21.43 -24.02 -5.71
CA ALA A 534 21.97 -23.96 -7.05
C ALA A 534 23.47 -23.67 -6.93
N PHE A 535 24.28 -24.65 -7.26
CA PHE A 535 25.74 -24.55 -7.20
C PHE A 535 26.31 -24.16 -8.57
N GLY A 536 27.12 -23.12 -8.60
CA GLY A 536 27.93 -22.76 -9.74
C GLY A 536 29.21 -23.64 -9.84
N PRO A 537 30.14 -23.31 -10.73
CA PRO A 537 31.44 -24.01 -10.83
C PRO A 537 32.23 -23.96 -9.50
N GLY A 538 33.03 -24.99 -9.20
CA GLY A 538 33.91 -24.99 -8.03
C GLY A 538 33.96 -26.34 -7.30
N ASP A 539 34.73 -26.39 -6.21
CA ASP A 539 34.96 -27.59 -5.41
C ASP A 539 33.68 -28.12 -4.76
N GLU A 540 33.29 -29.35 -5.11
CA GLU A 540 32.11 -30.04 -4.60
C GLU A 540 32.17 -30.29 -3.08
N GLN A 541 33.38 -30.53 -2.53
CA GLN A 541 33.54 -30.76 -1.10
C GLN A 541 33.31 -29.44 -0.31
N ALA A 542 33.81 -28.31 -0.82
CA ALA A 542 33.58 -26.99 -0.24
C ALA A 542 32.10 -26.62 -0.29
N LYS A 543 31.39 -26.90 -1.39
CA LYS A 543 29.95 -26.67 -1.53
C LYS A 543 29.12 -27.48 -0.52
N ARG A 544 29.47 -28.78 -0.34
CA ARG A 544 28.80 -29.63 0.66
C ARG A 544 29.00 -29.13 2.09
N LYS A 545 30.21 -28.66 2.43
CA LYS A 545 30.52 -28.07 3.73
C LYS A 545 29.69 -26.81 3.96
N LEU A 546 29.59 -25.93 2.94
CA LEU A 546 28.72 -24.73 3.02
C LEU A 546 27.26 -25.11 3.27
N ALA A 547 26.72 -26.04 2.47
CA ALA A 547 25.32 -26.46 2.59
C ALA A 547 25.02 -27.05 3.98
N LEU A 548 25.93 -27.82 4.55
CA LEU A 548 25.80 -28.40 5.88
C LEU A 548 25.79 -27.30 6.98
N ALA A 549 26.75 -26.39 6.93
CA ALA A 549 26.87 -25.28 7.88
C ALA A 549 25.63 -24.37 7.85
N ILE A 550 25.16 -24.00 6.66
CA ILE A 550 23.94 -23.19 6.51
C ILE A 550 22.70 -23.93 7.01
N THR A 551 22.58 -25.24 6.74
CA THR A 551 21.48 -26.05 7.25
C THR A 551 21.43 -26.06 8.78
N GLN A 552 22.58 -26.10 9.44
CA GLN A 552 22.67 -26.02 10.89
C GLN A 552 22.24 -24.63 11.40
N LEU A 553 22.68 -23.55 10.74
CA LEU A 553 22.31 -22.18 11.09
C LEU A 553 20.80 -21.89 10.87
N LEU A 554 20.18 -22.57 9.93
CA LEU A 554 18.75 -22.41 9.66
C LEU A 554 17.85 -23.14 10.68
N ARG A 555 18.36 -24.13 11.41
CA ARG A 555 17.58 -24.82 12.45
C ARG A 555 17.26 -23.86 13.60
N PRO A 556 16.01 -23.82 14.09
CA PRO A 556 15.70 -23.09 15.31
C PRO A 556 16.51 -23.66 16.48
N PRO A 557 16.95 -22.83 17.45
CA PRO A 557 17.64 -23.32 18.62
C PRO A 557 16.72 -24.30 19.36
N THR A 558 17.21 -25.49 19.65
CA THR A 558 16.53 -26.45 20.51
C THR A 558 16.36 -25.81 21.88
N ARG A 559 15.16 -25.72 22.40
CA ARG A 559 14.91 -25.31 23.79
C ARG A 559 15.67 -26.28 24.69
N ALA A 560 16.56 -25.74 25.51
CA ALA A 560 17.18 -26.52 26.59
C ALA A 560 16.06 -27.08 27.48
N PRO A 561 16.10 -28.37 27.86
CA PRO A 561 15.14 -28.92 28.81
C PRO A 561 15.48 -28.38 30.20
N GLY A 562 14.56 -27.61 30.79
CA GLY A 562 14.60 -27.29 32.20
C GLY A 562 14.66 -25.81 32.58
N SER A 563 13.48 -25.19 32.69
CA SER A 563 13.16 -24.32 33.82
C SER A 563 11.63 -24.19 33.92
N ALA A 564 11.02 -25.16 34.54
CA ALA A 564 9.69 -25.01 35.10
C ALA A 564 9.81 -24.12 36.35
N VAL A 565 9.51 -22.82 36.21
CA VAL A 565 9.25 -21.95 37.35
C VAL A 565 7.77 -22.07 37.66
N GLY A 566 7.50 -22.65 38.81
CA GLY A 566 6.18 -22.97 39.34
C GLY A 566 5.29 -21.72 39.50
N ALA A 567 4.09 -21.84 38.99
CA ALA A 567 2.99 -20.95 39.33
C ALA A 567 2.54 -21.27 40.78
N ARG A 568 2.91 -20.45 41.75
CA ARG A 568 2.21 -20.38 43.01
C ARG A 568 0.97 -19.52 42.88
N ARG A 569 -0.18 -20.17 42.88
CA ARG A 569 -1.45 -19.54 43.24
C ARG A 569 -1.38 -19.09 44.69
N GLY A 570 -1.52 -17.80 44.92
CA GLY A 570 -1.84 -17.21 46.20
C GLY A 570 -3.28 -16.73 46.17
N ALA A 571 -4.18 -17.49 46.76
CA ALA A 571 -5.47 -16.99 47.21
C ALA A 571 -5.27 -16.23 48.51
N LEU A 572 -5.87 -15.05 48.64
CA LEU A 572 -6.34 -14.53 49.92
C LEU A 572 -7.29 -13.35 49.71
N SER A 573 -8.49 -13.57 50.21
CA SER A 573 -9.57 -12.70 50.74
C SER A 573 -9.94 -11.46 49.93
#